data_ddb1178173ff8ccff2e0e473673f1c7c
#
_entry.id   ddb1178173ff8ccff2e0e473673f1c7c
#
_cell.length_a   1.000
_cell.length_b   1.000
_cell.length_c   1.000
_cell.angle_alpha   90.00
_cell.angle_beta   90.00
_cell.angle_gamma   90.00
#
_symmetry.space_group_name_H-M   'P 1'
#
loop_
_entity.id
_entity.type
_entity.pdbx_description
1 polymer ?
#
loop_
_entity_poly.entity_id
_entity_poly.type
_entity_poly.pdbx_seq_one_letter_code
_entity_poly.pdbx_strand_id
1 'polypeptide(L)'
;MLSRRLLVALPLVALVGGPALAGEGKDKEKDKGGPVGQYVDLQPVGLPVTIQGQLVNYVFVNIRLNLTAGADTSKWRAKEPFFRDALVRLGFSGGFNLPGETDKLDGARLTAALTRQVVAITGPGVLKSVDLVSQTPSHRSARRPS
;
A
#
# COMPACT_ATOMS: atom_id res chain seq x y z
N MET A 1 -47.35 -63.68 -22.83
CA MET A 1 -48.50 -63.38 -21.91
C MET A 1 -48.16 -62.12 -21.17
N LEU A 2 -48.80 -61.10 -21.55
CA LEU A 2 -49.65 -60.26 -20.73
C LEU A 2 -48.94 -59.73 -19.47
N SER A 3 -48.87 -58.56 -19.15
CA SER A 3 -49.75 -57.42 -19.28
C SER A 3 -49.14 -56.28 -18.47
N ARG A 4 -49.27 -55.17 -19.02
CA ARG A 4 -50.00 -54.02 -18.49
C ARG A 4 -49.36 -53.22 -17.39
N ARG A 5 -49.13 -52.03 -17.82
CA ARG A 5 -49.74 -50.81 -17.29
C ARG A 5 -49.05 -50.30 -16.03
N LEU A 6 -48.82 -49.13 -15.81
CA LEU A 6 -49.42 -47.84 -16.11
C LEU A 6 -48.44 -46.83 -15.52
N LEU A 7 -48.10 -45.87 -16.26
CA LEU A 7 -48.61 -44.51 -16.10
C LEU A 7 -48.41 -43.88 -14.73
N VAL A 8 -47.88 -42.76 -14.86
CA VAL A 8 -48.32 -41.57 -14.15
C VAL A 8 -47.30 -41.04 -13.20
N ALA A 9 -46.91 -40.00 -13.56
CA ALA A 9 -47.14 -38.62 -13.23
C ALA A 9 -45.86 -37.91 -12.85
N LEU A 10 -45.57 -37.02 -13.71
CA LEU A 10 -44.94 -35.78 -13.27
C LEU A 10 -45.74 -35.16 -12.14
N PRO A 11 -45.05 -34.52 -11.23
CA PRO A 11 -45.36 -33.15 -10.99
C PRO A 11 -44.16 -32.28 -11.30
N LEU A 12 -44.39 -31.48 -12.26
CA LEU A 12 -43.88 -30.14 -12.41
C LEU A 12 -43.90 -29.46 -11.04
N VAL A 13 -42.75 -29.29 -10.44
CA VAL A 13 -42.62 -28.30 -9.38
C VAL A 13 -41.90 -27.10 -9.93
N ALA A 14 -42.70 -26.10 -10.00
CA ALA A 14 -42.35 -24.79 -10.37
C ALA A 14 -41.10 -24.30 -9.62
N LEU A 15 -40.22 -23.94 -10.44
CA LEU A 15 -39.21 -22.94 -10.23
C LEU A 15 -39.79 -21.73 -9.54
N VAL A 16 -39.42 -21.52 -8.32
CA VAL A 16 -39.41 -20.18 -7.77
C VAL A 16 -38.01 -19.65 -7.97
N GLY A 17 -37.88 -18.95 -9.01
CA GLY A 17 -36.74 -18.06 -9.19
C GLY A 17 -36.75 -17.02 -8.10
N GLY A 18 -35.91 -17.22 -7.11
CA GLY A 18 -35.53 -16.12 -6.24
C GLY A 18 -34.73 -15.12 -7.07
N PRO A 19 -35.01 -13.84 -6.98
CA PRO A 19 -34.11 -12.85 -7.56
C PRO A 19 -32.78 -12.99 -6.86
N ALA A 20 -31.78 -13.36 -7.60
CA ALA A 20 -30.43 -13.13 -7.19
C ALA A 20 -30.32 -11.61 -7.02
N LEU A 21 -30.37 -11.16 -5.79
CA LEU A 21 -29.86 -9.86 -5.46
C LEU A 21 -28.38 -9.90 -5.83
N ALA A 22 -28.09 -9.35 -6.97
CA ALA A 22 -26.75 -8.91 -7.28
C ALA A 22 -26.38 -7.95 -6.17
N GLY A 23 -25.66 -8.45 -5.19
CA GLY A 23 -25.04 -7.60 -4.20
C GLY A 23 -24.24 -6.59 -4.96
N GLU A 24 -24.56 -5.33 -4.75
CA GLU A 24 -23.78 -4.22 -5.19
C GLU A 24 -22.31 -4.57 -4.98
N GLY A 25 -21.59 -4.61 -6.10
CA GLY A 25 -20.16 -4.63 -6.06
C GLY A 25 -19.71 -3.38 -5.32
N LYS A 26 -19.45 -3.52 -4.06
CA LYS A 26 -18.44 -2.66 -3.46
C LYS A 26 -17.21 -2.92 -4.27
N ASP A 27 -16.78 -1.91 -4.99
CA ASP A 27 -15.44 -1.84 -5.51
C ASP A 27 -14.51 -2.08 -4.32
N LYS A 28 -14.21 -3.33 -4.09
CA LYS A 28 -13.02 -3.67 -3.34
C LYS A 28 -11.92 -3.22 -4.26
N GLU A 29 -11.38 -2.06 -3.97
CA GLU A 29 -10.02 -1.77 -4.38
C GLU A 29 -9.28 -3.09 -4.23
N LYS A 30 -8.84 -3.62 -5.34
CA LYS A 30 -7.96 -4.75 -5.34
C LYS A 30 -6.71 -4.26 -4.65
N ASP A 31 -6.69 -4.45 -3.35
CA ASP A 31 -5.46 -4.49 -2.61
C ASP A 31 -4.60 -5.53 -3.35
N LYS A 32 -3.67 -5.05 -4.16
CA LYS A 32 -2.63 -5.88 -4.76
C LYS A 32 -1.66 -6.25 -3.65
N GLY A 33 -2.23 -6.69 -2.54
CA GLY A 33 -1.53 -7.18 -1.41
C GLY A 33 -0.82 -8.48 -1.78
N GLY A 34 0.47 -8.50 -1.61
CA GLY A 34 1.18 -9.72 -1.37
C GLY A 34 0.57 -10.46 -0.16
N PRO A 35 1.08 -11.63 0.22
CA PRO A 35 0.47 -12.45 1.27
C PRO A 35 0.16 -11.61 2.49
N VAL A 36 -1.12 -11.66 2.88
CA VAL A 36 -1.69 -10.86 3.97
C VAL A 36 -0.81 -10.96 5.21
N GLY A 37 -0.30 -9.83 5.66
CA GLY A 37 0.37 -9.73 6.95
C GLY A 37 1.90 -9.70 6.96
N GLN A 38 2.58 -9.86 5.82
CA GLN A 38 4.05 -9.83 5.75
C GLN A 38 4.58 -8.43 5.42
N TYR A 39 4.20 -7.45 6.22
CA TYR A 39 4.67 -6.07 6.04
C TYR A 39 4.78 -5.31 7.37
N VAL A 40 5.53 -4.23 7.32
CA VAL A 40 5.62 -3.23 8.40
C VAL A 40 5.24 -1.88 7.81
N ASP A 41 4.19 -1.27 8.35
CA ASP A 41 3.83 0.11 8.03
C ASP A 41 4.58 1.05 8.97
N LEU A 42 5.27 2.03 8.40
CA LEU A 42 5.91 3.08 9.18
C LEU A 42 4.88 4.14 9.56
N GLN A 43 5.01 4.67 10.74
CA GLN A 43 4.26 5.87 11.14
C GLN A 43 4.54 7.00 10.14
N PRO A 44 3.52 7.78 9.75
CA PRO A 44 3.70 8.88 8.81
C PRO A 44 4.79 9.85 9.28
N VAL A 45 5.64 10.24 8.35
CA VAL A 45 6.76 11.17 8.62
C VAL A 45 6.64 12.38 7.71
N GLY A 46 6.71 13.58 8.28
CA GLY A 46 6.85 14.82 7.54
C GLY A 46 8.29 15.04 7.11
N LEU A 47 8.54 15.02 5.81
CA LEU A 47 9.85 15.29 5.22
C LEU A 47 9.88 16.67 4.60
N PRO A 48 11.00 17.42 4.74
CA PRO A 48 11.08 18.78 4.25
C PRO A 48 11.24 18.82 2.72
N VAL A 49 10.53 19.75 2.11
CA VAL A 49 10.77 20.20 0.73
C VAL A 49 11.47 21.55 0.79
N THR A 50 12.64 21.60 0.20
CA THR A 50 13.46 22.82 0.19
C THR A 50 13.70 23.30 -1.22
N ILE A 51 13.66 24.61 -1.43
CA ILE A 51 14.05 25.27 -2.67
C ILE A 51 15.16 26.27 -2.33
N GLN A 52 16.29 26.15 -3.02
CA GLN A 52 17.46 26.98 -2.77
C GLN A 52 17.88 27.03 -1.28
N GLY A 53 17.81 25.89 -0.62
CA GLY A 53 18.16 25.75 0.79
C GLY A 53 17.11 26.28 1.78
N GLN A 54 16.00 26.82 1.31
CA GLN A 54 14.91 27.31 2.15
C GLN A 54 13.78 26.29 2.22
N LEU A 55 13.30 26.03 3.42
CA LEU A 55 12.14 25.18 3.64
C LEU A 55 10.89 25.86 3.08
N VAL A 56 10.21 25.20 2.16
CA VAL A 56 8.98 25.69 1.53
C VAL A 56 7.75 24.89 1.88
N ASN A 57 7.90 23.62 2.23
CA ASN A 57 6.79 22.75 2.60
C ASN A 57 7.30 21.54 3.37
N TYR A 58 6.35 20.80 3.97
CA TYR A 58 6.55 19.43 4.44
C TYR A 58 5.63 18.50 3.64
N VAL A 59 6.13 17.33 3.30
CA VAL A 59 5.34 16.26 2.70
C VAL A 59 5.31 15.08 3.66
N PHE A 60 4.12 14.71 4.11
CA PHE A 60 3.92 13.52 4.92
C PHE A 60 3.92 12.30 4.03
N VAL A 61 4.82 11.39 4.29
CA VAL A 61 4.95 10.14 3.54
C VAL A 61 4.49 8.96 4.38
N ASN A 62 3.74 8.07 3.76
CA ASN A 62 3.38 6.77 4.31
C ASN A 62 4.17 5.71 3.56
N ILE A 63 4.96 4.95 4.29
CA ILE A 63 5.84 3.92 3.74
C ILE A 63 5.42 2.55 4.28
N ARG A 64 5.41 1.57 3.40
CA ARG A 64 5.23 0.16 3.73
C ARG A 64 6.48 -0.62 3.36
N LEU A 65 6.98 -1.39 4.29
CA LEU A 65 8.05 -2.34 4.09
C LEU A 65 7.44 -3.73 3.89
N ASN A 66 7.50 -4.26 2.68
CA ASN A 66 7.06 -5.62 2.42
C ASN A 66 8.18 -6.59 2.76
N LEU A 67 7.84 -7.60 3.53
CA LEU A 67 8.79 -8.60 4.01
C LEU A 67 8.69 -9.88 3.19
N THR A 68 9.77 -10.65 3.17
CA THR A 68 9.77 -11.99 2.59
C THR A 68 8.95 -12.95 3.44
N ALA A 69 8.48 -14.04 2.85
CA ALA A 69 7.62 -15.02 3.53
C ALA A 69 8.26 -15.66 4.77
N GLY A 70 9.59 -15.77 4.82
CA GLY A 70 10.32 -16.32 5.94
C GLY A 70 10.67 -15.33 7.07
N ALA A 71 10.31 -14.04 6.90
CA ALA A 71 10.65 -13.02 7.87
C ALA A 71 9.71 -13.07 9.09
N ASP A 72 10.28 -12.83 10.28
CA ASP A 72 9.51 -12.67 11.51
C ASP A 72 8.91 -11.25 11.57
N THR A 73 7.66 -11.14 11.14
CA THR A 73 6.95 -9.87 11.07
C THR A 73 6.83 -9.18 12.44
N SER A 74 6.62 -9.95 13.51
CA SER A 74 6.50 -9.38 14.85
C SER A 74 7.81 -8.75 15.31
N LYS A 75 8.93 -9.40 15.06
CA LYS A 75 10.27 -8.87 15.32
C LYS A 75 10.49 -7.55 14.60
N TRP A 76 10.16 -7.49 13.30
CA TRP A 76 10.43 -6.31 12.50
C TRP A 76 9.44 -5.18 12.77
N ARG A 77 8.20 -5.47 13.13
CA ARG A 77 7.27 -4.45 13.63
C ARG A 77 7.78 -3.79 14.91
N ALA A 78 8.37 -4.54 15.80
CA ALA A 78 9.01 -3.99 17.00
C ALA A 78 10.22 -3.08 16.67
N LYS A 79 10.81 -3.23 15.49
CA LYS A 79 11.92 -2.42 14.99
C LYS A 79 11.48 -1.22 14.14
N GLU A 80 10.17 -0.98 13.97
CA GLU A 80 9.64 0.14 13.22
C GLU A 80 10.32 1.47 13.54
N PRO A 81 10.57 1.85 14.81
CA PRO A 81 11.22 3.11 15.13
C PRO A 81 12.60 3.29 14.49
N PHE A 82 13.33 2.23 14.27
CA PHE A 82 14.64 2.28 13.61
C PHE A 82 14.52 2.56 12.11
N PHE A 83 13.52 1.96 11.48
CA PHE A 83 13.22 2.21 10.05
C PHE A 83 12.73 3.63 9.83
N ARG A 84 11.87 4.11 10.72
CA ARG A 84 11.37 5.47 10.70
C ARG A 84 12.49 6.49 10.91
N ASP A 85 13.39 6.23 11.83
CA ASP A 85 14.57 7.08 12.05
C ASP A 85 15.46 7.14 10.80
N ALA A 86 15.67 6.01 10.12
CA ALA A 86 16.39 5.98 8.86
C ALA A 86 15.70 6.84 7.78
N LEU A 87 14.36 6.77 7.69
CA LEU A 87 13.58 7.59 6.78
C LEU A 87 13.71 9.09 7.09
N VAL A 88 13.64 9.47 8.37
CA VAL A 88 13.82 10.85 8.81
C VAL A 88 15.19 11.37 8.41
N ARG A 89 16.24 10.63 8.72
CA ARG A 89 17.62 11.03 8.36
C ARG A 89 17.79 11.20 6.86
N LEU A 90 17.25 10.30 6.05
CA LEU A 90 17.28 10.40 4.61
C LEU A 90 16.56 11.66 4.12
N GLY A 91 15.36 11.90 4.59
CA GLY A 91 14.56 13.05 4.18
C GLY A 91 15.23 14.39 4.51
N PHE A 92 15.84 14.48 5.69
CA PHE A 92 16.57 15.68 6.12
C PHE A 92 17.96 15.82 5.51
N SER A 93 18.55 14.76 4.98
CA SER A 93 19.81 14.85 4.22
C SER A 93 19.64 15.53 2.86
N GLY A 94 18.40 15.63 2.36
CA GLY A 94 18.07 16.25 1.09
C GLY A 94 18.25 15.33 -0.11
N GLY A 95 18.01 15.90 -1.30
CA GLY A 95 18.22 15.18 -2.57
C GLY A 95 17.00 14.44 -3.09
N PHE A 96 15.84 14.61 -2.47
CA PHE A 96 14.57 14.01 -2.91
C PHE A 96 13.57 15.03 -3.46
N ASN A 97 13.99 16.28 -3.60
CA ASN A 97 13.16 17.32 -4.21
C ASN A 97 13.03 17.08 -5.71
N LEU A 98 11.85 17.32 -6.24
CA LEU A 98 11.59 17.35 -7.68
C LEU A 98 11.66 18.81 -8.16
N PRO A 99 12.27 19.09 -9.30
CA PRO A 99 12.32 20.44 -9.85
C PRO A 99 10.93 21.03 -10.05
N GLY A 100 10.67 22.21 -9.51
CA GLY A 100 9.39 22.90 -9.63
C GLY A 100 8.23 22.33 -8.80
N GLU A 101 8.46 21.30 -8.01
CA GLU A 101 7.45 20.67 -7.16
C GLU A 101 7.65 21.04 -5.69
N THR A 102 6.57 21.46 -5.05
CA THR A 102 6.55 21.76 -3.60
C THR A 102 5.64 20.81 -2.81
N ASP A 103 4.84 20.03 -3.51
CA ASP A 103 3.77 19.22 -2.91
C ASP A 103 4.14 17.75 -2.82
N LYS A 104 5.24 17.33 -3.41
CA LYS A 104 5.72 15.95 -3.38
C LYS A 104 7.23 15.85 -3.56
N LEU A 105 7.74 14.71 -3.10
CA LEU A 105 9.14 14.32 -3.24
C LEU A 105 9.31 13.29 -4.36
N ASP A 106 10.55 13.08 -4.79
CA ASP A 106 10.90 11.97 -5.69
C ASP A 106 10.78 10.63 -4.95
N GLY A 107 9.61 10.02 -5.05
CA GLY A 107 9.30 8.77 -4.35
C GLY A 107 10.18 7.61 -4.76
N ALA A 108 10.56 7.54 -6.04
CA ALA A 108 11.42 6.45 -6.54
C ALA A 108 12.82 6.52 -5.93
N ARG A 109 13.41 7.72 -5.86
CA ARG A 109 14.72 7.92 -5.21
C ARG A 109 14.65 7.69 -3.71
N LEU A 110 13.59 8.15 -3.07
CA LEU A 110 13.37 7.98 -1.63
C LEU A 110 13.25 6.49 -1.26
N THR A 111 12.42 5.74 -1.96
CA THR A 111 12.23 4.30 -1.70
C THR A 111 13.49 3.51 -2.00
N ALA A 112 14.23 3.84 -3.06
CA ALA A 112 15.51 3.19 -3.36
C ALA A 112 16.56 3.45 -2.28
N ALA A 113 16.65 4.69 -1.79
CA ALA A 113 17.57 5.04 -0.71
C ALA A 113 17.17 4.37 0.61
N LEU A 114 15.88 4.37 0.94
CA LEU A 114 15.37 3.72 2.14
C LEU A 114 15.57 2.20 2.10
N THR A 115 15.41 1.58 0.94
CA THR A 115 15.69 0.15 0.74
C THR A 115 17.10 -0.20 1.20
N ARG A 116 18.08 0.57 0.80
CA ARG A 116 19.47 0.35 1.22
C ARG A 116 19.65 0.47 2.73
N GLN A 117 18.99 1.44 3.36
CA GLN A 117 19.06 1.64 4.81
C GLN A 117 18.37 0.51 5.57
N VAL A 118 17.20 0.07 5.09
CA VAL A 118 16.46 -1.04 5.70
C VAL A 118 17.26 -2.33 5.59
N VAL A 119 17.82 -2.63 4.44
CA VAL A 119 18.67 -3.83 4.26
C VAL A 119 19.89 -3.80 5.18
N ALA A 120 20.48 -2.63 5.42
CA ALA A 120 21.58 -2.48 6.39
C ALA A 120 21.13 -2.81 7.83
N ILE A 121 19.88 -2.55 8.18
CA ILE A 121 19.32 -2.83 9.51
C ILE A 121 18.90 -4.31 9.64
N THR A 122 18.24 -4.85 8.61
CA THR A 122 17.64 -6.21 8.66
C THR A 122 18.59 -7.32 8.23
N GLY A 123 19.59 -7.00 7.43
CA GLY A 123 20.37 -7.96 6.67
C GLY A 123 19.67 -8.45 5.41
N PRO A 124 20.34 -9.27 4.59
CA PRO A 124 19.79 -9.79 3.34
C PRO A 124 18.64 -10.77 3.59
N GLY A 125 17.71 -10.87 2.64
CA GLY A 125 16.64 -11.85 2.63
C GLY A 125 15.42 -11.56 3.48
N VAL A 126 15.34 -10.41 4.16
CA VAL A 126 14.21 -10.01 4.99
C VAL A 126 13.26 -9.09 4.25
N LEU A 127 13.78 -8.07 3.59
CA LEU A 127 13.01 -7.08 2.85
C LEU A 127 12.73 -7.58 1.43
N LYS A 128 11.46 -7.54 1.03
CA LYS A 128 11.04 -7.81 -0.34
C LYS A 128 11.00 -6.53 -1.18
N SER A 129 10.35 -5.49 -0.67
CA SER A 129 10.24 -4.18 -1.33
C SER A 129 9.89 -3.08 -0.34
N VAL A 130 10.09 -1.85 -0.76
CA VAL A 130 9.65 -0.64 -0.05
C VAL A 130 8.66 0.09 -0.94
N ASP A 131 7.45 0.30 -0.43
CA ASP A 131 6.40 0.99 -1.16
C ASP A 131 6.12 2.35 -0.52
N LEU A 132 6.06 3.37 -1.35
CA LEU A 132 5.52 4.68 -0.98
C LEU A 132 4.00 4.63 -1.20
N VAL A 133 3.25 4.46 -0.12
CA VAL A 133 1.80 4.31 -0.16
C VAL A 133 1.11 5.62 -0.50
N SER A 134 1.56 6.71 0.10
CA SER A 134 1.02 8.04 -0.17
C SER A 134 2.00 9.15 0.18
N GLN A 135 1.77 10.30 -0.45
CA GLN A 135 2.41 11.56 -0.12
C GLN A 135 1.34 12.63 0.04
N THR A 136 1.36 13.33 1.16
CA THR A 136 0.40 14.39 1.46
C THR A 136 1.15 15.65 1.87
N PRO A 137 1.07 16.73 1.10
CA PRO A 137 1.70 17.99 1.47
C PRO A 137 1.01 18.62 2.67
N SER A 138 1.79 19.27 3.52
CA SER A 138 1.26 20.07 4.63
C SER A 138 0.44 21.27 4.12
N HIS A 139 0.95 21.91 3.07
CA HIS A 139 0.28 22.99 2.36
C HIS A 139 0.22 22.65 0.88
N ARG A 140 -0.98 22.65 0.31
CA ARG A 140 -1.11 22.51 -1.14
C ARG A 140 -0.73 23.83 -1.80
N SER A 141 0.16 23.77 -2.78
CA SER A 141 0.44 24.91 -3.63
C SER A 141 -0.85 25.30 -4.34
N ALA A 142 -1.27 26.55 -4.21
CA ALA A 142 -2.34 27.08 -5.03
C ALA A 142 -1.91 26.97 -6.50
N ARG A 143 -2.52 26.05 -7.24
CA ARG A 143 -2.32 25.96 -8.69
C ARG A 143 -2.82 27.28 -9.26
N ARG A 144 -1.91 28.16 -9.69
CA ARG A 144 -2.30 29.31 -10.48
C ARG A 144 -3.01 28.78 -11.73
N PRO A 145 -4.25 29.16 -12.00
CA PRO A 145 -4.84 28.88 -13.30
C PRO A 145 -4.03 29.62 -14.34
N SER A 146 -3.52 28.86 -15.29
CA SER A 146 -2.88 29.39 -16.50
C SER A 146 -3.93 29.92 -17.45
#